data_35311380ee5e888c42a994f052f2741b
#
_entry.id   35311380ee5e888c42a994f052f2741b
#
_cell.length_a   1.000
_cell.length_b   1.000
_cell.length_c   1.000
_cell.angle_alpha   90.00
_cell.angle_beta   90.00
_cell.angle_gamma   90.00
#
_symmetry.space_group_name_H-M   'P 1'
#
loop_
_entity.id
_entity.type
_entity.pdbx_description
1 polymer ?
#
loop_
_entity_poly.entity_id
_entity_poly.type
_entity_poly.pdbx_seq_one_letter_code
_entity_poly.pdbx_strand_id
1 'polypeptide(L)'
;MEQYIKLIPSWGSEYAGFNQGTIGLLLVIFFLSTIVRFIAMTMVSRLFSNLTKLSPLAAKTINESRGLFGVAAAAALFWQFSAQLAMDMNLESSLVMMPNVAAFWLPALSQLLMLGSLLAWALKEVELIGAVVAWWADEDDLDGTEKTLISALESVLRFLIVIFGAMLIANALDFNLATLIAGMGISGLALALAAKDTISNFFGAITVLIDRPFKVGDWILTKNVEGEVMEIGLRTTLLRTSADTIITLPNANLVNQAVENYGKRRWRRYQPSFHFDIDSSPDIVQTFCNDILKIIVDNSQT
;
A
#
# COMPACT_ATOMS: atom_id res chain seq x y z
N MET A 1 -41.52 22.13 0.20
CA MET A 1 -40.65 23.29 -0.06
C MET A 1 -41.43 24.44 -0.72
N GLU A 2 -42.24 24.21 -1.72
CA GLU A 2 -43.04 25.27 -2.40
C GLU A 2 -43.91 26.14 -1.46
N GLN A 3 -44.48 25.59 -0.40
CA GLN A 3 -45.28 26.35 0.57
C GLN A 3 -44.48 27.37 1.38
N TYR A 4 -43.20 27.09 1.64
CA TYR A 4 -42.35 28.01 2.42
C TYR A 4 -41.73 29.11 1.55
N ILE A 5 -41.54 28.85 0.25
CA ILE A 5 -41.00 29.82 -0.70
C ILE A 5 -41.97 30.93 -1.04
N LYS A 6 -43.29 30.61 -1.07
CA LYS A 6 -44.37 31.62 -1.25
C LYS A 6 -44.50 32.60 -0.08
N LEU A 7 -43.84 32.31 1.05
CA LEU A 7 -43.84 33.19 2.24
C LEU A 7 -42.78 34.32 2.15
N ILE A 8 -41.86 34.27 1.17
CA ILE A 8 -40.84 35.31 0.98
C ILE A 8 -41.23 36.18 -0.24
N PRO A 9 -41.80 37.35 -0.06
CA PRO A 9 -42.29 38.17 -1.18
C PRO A 9 -41.23 38.62 -2.19
N SER A 10 -39.97 38.69 -1.75
CA SER A 10 -38.84 39.11 -2.56
C SER A 10 -38.14 38.00 -3.33
N TRP A 11 -38.58 36.72 -3.20
CA TRP A 11 -37.91 35.57 -3.84
C TRP A 11 -37.77 35.69 -5.36
N GLY A 12 -38.79 36.27 -6.00
CA GLY A 12 -38.86 36.42 -7.46
C GLY A 12 -38.20 37.66 -8.05
N SER A 13 -37.63 38.56 -7.24
CA SER A 13 -36.93 39.74 -7.79
C SER A 13 -35.59 39.35 -8.40
N GLU A 14 -35.29 39.80 -9.62
CA GLU A 14 -34.10 39.47 -10.39
C GLU A 14 -33.00 40.49 -10.20
N TYR A 15 -31.75 39.99 -9.97
CA TYR A 15 -30.53 40.77 -9.97
C TYR A 15 -29.47 40.05 -10.85
N ALA A 16 -29.06 40.70 -11.91
CA ALA A 16 -28.06 40.18 -12.83
C ALA A 16 -28.34 38.75 -13.36
N GLY A 17 -29.64 38.43 -13.58
CA GLY A 17 -30.08 37.09 -13.99
C GLY A 17 -30.22 36.06 -12.90
N PHE A 18 -29.97 36.42 -11.63
CA PHE A 18 -30.27 35.60 -10.46
C PHE A 18 -31.54 36.08 -9.78
N ASN A 19 -32.36 35.17 -9.31
CA ASN A 19 -33.38 35.58 -8.35
C ASN A 19 -32.81 35.66 -6.93
N GLN A 20 -33.43 36.49 -6.07
CA GLN A 20 -32.94 36.68 -4.68
C GLN A 20 -32.89 35.39 -3.89
N GLY A 21 -33.80 34.47 -4.14
CA GLY A 21 -33.85 33.18 -3.50
C GLY A 21 -32.63 32.32 -3.85
N THR A 22 -32.22 32.29 -5.11
CA THR A 22 -30.99 31.57 -5.55
C THR A 22 -29.74 32.17 -4.93
N ILE A 23 -29.63 33.49 -4.87
CA ILE A 23 -28.52 34.17 -4.18
C ILE A 23 -28.48 33.78 -2.71
N GLY A 24 -29.62 33.79 -2.04
CA GLY A 24 -29.74 33.35 -0.63
C GLY A 24 -29.30 31.91 -0.42
N LEU A 25 -29.70 30.98 -1.30
CA LEU A 25 -29.27 29.59 -1.27
C LEU A 25 -27.76 29.44 -1.46
N LEU A 26 -27.18 30.13 -2.45
CA LEU A 26 -25.73 30.12 -2.70
C LEU A 26 -24.93 30.61 -1.49
N LEU A 27 -25.41 31.69 -0.82
CA LEU A 27 -24.80 32.18 0.40
C LEU A 27 -24.88 31.17 1.55
N VAL A 28 -26.02 30.49 1.73
CA VAL A 28 -26.17 29.43 2.72
C VAL A 28 -25.22 28.26 2.43
N ILE A 29 -25.14 27.83 1.18
CA ILE A 29 -24.23 26.75 0.74
C ILE A 29 -22.77 27.17 1.00
N PHE A 30 -22.39 28.39 0.69
CA PHE A 30 -21.03 28.91 0.95
C PHE A 30 -20.72 28.93 2.46
N PHE A 31 -21.66 29.37 3.28
CA PHE A 31 -21.49 29.36 4.73
C PHE A 31 -21.38 27.94 5.30
N LEU A 32 -22.23 27.01 4.86
CA LEU A 32 -22.16 25.59 5.20
C LEU A 32 -20.81 24.98 4.77
N SER A 33 -20.33 25.28 3.56
CA SER A 33 -19.04 24.83 3.06
C SER A 33 -17.88 25.31 3.95
N THR A 34 -17.97 26.55 4.46
CA THR A 34 -16.98 27.10 5.39
C THR A 34 -16.99 26.35 6.73
N ILE A 35 -18.16 25.97 7.23
CA ILE A 35 -18.29 25.16 8.45
C ILE A 35 -17.68 23.76 8.21
N VAL A 36 -17.99 23.12 7.07
CA VAL A 36 -17.44 21.81 6.72
C VAL A 36 -15.93 21.87 6.60
N ARG A 37 -15.37 22.93 6.04
CA ARG A 37 -13.92 23.15 6.03
C ARG A 37 -13.33 23.10 7.44
N PHE A 38 -13.92 23.79 8.39
CA PHE A 38 -13.46 23.82 9.78
C PHE A 38 -13.57 22.45 10.47
N ILE A 39 -14.69 21.76 10.24
CA ILE A 39 -14.89 20.39 10.76
C ILE A 39 -13.87 19.42 10.17
N ALA A 40 -13.64 19.47 8.86
CA ALA A 40 -12.68 18.60 8.18
C ALA A 40 -11.24 18.83 8.69
N MET A 41 -10.82 20.10 8.84
CA MET A 41 -9.52 20.45 9.41
C MET A 41 -9.33 19.92 10.83
N THR A 42 -10.35 20.03 11.69
CA THR A 42 -10.31 19.52 13.07
C THR A 42 -10.34 18.00 13.12
N MET A 43 -11.06 17.37 12.19
CA MET A 43 -11.15 15.92 12.07
C MET A 43 -9.80 15.31 11.67
N VAL A 44 -9.11 15.87 10.68
CA VAL A 44 -7.76 15.44 10.29
C VAL A 44 -6.80 15.56 11.48
N SER A 45 -6.79 16.70 12.18
CA SER A 45 -5.93 16.90 13.35
C SER A 45 -6.21 15.90 14.48
N ARG A 46 -7.46 15.47 14.66
CA ARG A 46 -7.84 14.46 15.68
C ARG A 46 -7.47 13.03 15.26
N LEU A 47 -7.75 12.67 14.01
CA LEU A 47 -7.43 11.34 13.46
C LEU A 47 -5.93 11.03 13.54
N PHE A 48 -5.11 12.02 13.21
CA PHE A 48 -3.66 11.87 13.20
C PHE A 48 -2.98 12.35 14.49
N SER A 49 -3.74 12.60 15.56
CA SER A 49 -3.21 13.11 16.84
C SER A 49 -2.15 12.19 17.48
N ASN A 50 -2.22 10.88 17.23
CA ASN A 50 -1.22 9.95 17.72
C ASN A 50 0.09 10.08 16.93
N LEU A 51 0.03 10.22 15.61
CA LEU A 51 1.20 10.39 14.75
C LEU A 51 1.90 11.74 15.02
N THR A 52 1.15 12.79 15.29
CA THR A 52 1.73 14.12 15.64
C THR A 52 2.50 14.11 16.95
N LYS A 53 2.19 13.20 17.87
CA LYS A 53 2.92 13.01 19.13
C LYS A 53 4.20 12.18 18.96
N LEU A 54 4.26 11.35 17.92
CA LEU A 54 5.35 10.41 17.70
C LEU A 54 6.52 11.07 16.95
N SER A 55 6.23 11.94 15.97
CA SER A 55 7.26 12.59 15.15
C SER A 55 6.96 14.06 14.93
N PRO A 56 7.93 14.98 15.18
CA PRO A 56 7.79 16.41 14.89
C PRO A 56 7.63 16.69 13.39
N LEU A 57 8.21 15.84 12.54
CA LEU A 57 8.11 15.92 11.08
C LEU A 57 6.69 15.58 10.63
N ALA A 58 6.10 14.50 11.15
CA ALA A 58 4.71 14.14 10.90
C ALA A 58 3.75 15.24 11.38
N ALA A 59 4.01 15.85 12.54
CA ALA A 59 3.21 16.97 13.05
C ALA A 59 3.23 18.17 12.11
N LYS A 60 4.38 18.50 11.52
CA LYS A 60 4.53 19.59 10.56
C LYS A 60 3.73 19.29 9.28
N THR A 61 3.92 18.12 8.68
CA THR A 61 3.24 17.71 7.44
C THR A 61 1.72 17.72 7.61
N ILE A 62 1.18 17.12 8.68
CA ILE A 62 -0.25 17.09 8.96
C ILE A 62 -0.80 18.53 9.19
N ASN A 63 -0.05 19.40 9.84
CA ASN A 63 -0.48 20.77 10.11
C ASN A 63 -0.53 21.60 8.82
N GLU A 64 0.38 21.37 7.88
CA GLU A 64 0.40 22.02 6.57
C GLU A 64 -0.67 21.44 5.63
N SER A 65 -0.90 20.12 5.65
CA SER A 65 -1.80 19.43 4.73
C SER A 65 -3.29 19.55 5.11
N ARG A 66 -3.63 19.67 6.40
CA ARG A 66 -5.02 19.74 6.87
C ARG A 66 -5.83 20.88 6.23
N GLY A 67 -5.17 21.99 5.89
CA GLY A 67 -5.80 23.12 5.22
C GLY A 67 -6.30 22.77 3.82
N LEU A 68 -5.50 22.00 3.07
CA LEU A 68 -5.83 21.53 1.73
C LEU A 68 -7.01 20.55 1.76
N PHE A 69 -7.00 19.60 2.70
CA PHE A 69 -8.12 18.69 2.90
C PHE A 69 -9.42 19.44 3.28
N GLY A 70 -9.31 20.45 4.15
CA GLY A 70 -10.44 21.32 4.50
C GLY A 70 -11.02 22.04 3.28
N VAL A 71 -10.17 22.55 2.38
CA VAL A 71 -10.60 23.18 1.12
C VAL A 71 -11.27 22.15 0.20
N ALA A 72 -10.70 20.95 0.09
CA ALA A 72 -11.30 19.87 -0.71
C ALA A 72 -12.70 19.51 -0.23
N ALA A 73 -12.88 19.34 1.08
CA ALA A 73 -14.17 19.01 1.68
C ALA A 73 -15.21 20.14 1.49
N ALA A 74 -14.81 21.38 1.64
CA ALA A 74 -15.69 22.54 1.39
C ALA A 74 -16.08 22.64 -0.09
N ALA A 75 -15.12 22.48 -0.99
CA ALA A 75 -15.34 22.52 -2.43
C ALA A 75 -16.23 21.37 -2.91
N ALA A 76 -16.08 20.16 -2.31
CA ALA A 76 -16.95 19.02 -2.58
C ALA A 76 -18.43 19.31 -2.24
N LEU A 77 -18.66 19.88 -1.07
CA LEU A 77 -20.02 20.26 -0.66
C LEU A 77 -20.59 21.35 -1.58
N PHE A 78 -19.79 22.37 -1.86
CA PHE A 78 -20.22 23.46 -2.75
C PHE A 78 -20.49 22.95 -4.18
N TRP A 79 -19.66 22.07 -4.70
CA TRP A 79 -19.85 21.41 -5.99
C TRP A 79 -21.17 20.64 -6.03
N GLN A 80 -21.41 19.77 -5.04
CA GLN A 80 -22.59 18.92 -4.99
C GLN A 80 -23.89 19.77 -5.03
N PHE A 81 -23.96 20.83 -4.21
CA PHE A 81 -25.16 21.66 -4.15
C PHE A 81 -25.27 22.61 -5.35
N SER A 82 -24.18 23.17 -5.85
CA SER A 82 -24.23 24.04 -7.03
C SER A 82 -24.61 23.26 -8.31
N ALA A 83 -24.14 22.00 -8.43
CA ALA A 83 -24.53 21.13 -9.52
C ALA A 83 -26.03 20.77 -9.43
N GLN A 84 -26.56 20.52 -8.22
CA GLN A 84 -27.98 20.28 -8.02
C GLN A 84 -28.83 21.51 -8.38
N LEU A 85 -28.41 22.70 -7.96
CA LEU A 85 -29.09 23.94 -8.33
C LEU A 85 -29.09 24.18 -9.84
N ALA A 86 -27.99 23.86 -10.53
CA ALA A 86 -27.90 23.98 -12.00
C ALA A 86 -28.82 22.98 -12.72
N MET A 87 -29.02 21.77 -12.18
CA MET A 87 -29.98 20.79 -12.70
C MET A 87 -31.41 21.25 -12.47
N ASP A 88 -31.73 21.74 -11.26
CA ASP A 88 -33.06 22.18 -10.90
C ASP A 88 -33.54 23.36 -11.75
N MET A 89 -32.65 24.24 -12.21
CA MET A 89 -32.96 25.35 -13.10
C MET A 89 -33.64 24.91 -14.40
N ASN A 90 -33.34 23.71 -14.90
CA ASN A 90 -33.89 23.18 -16.14
C ASN A 90 -35.28 22.56 -15.98
N LEU A 91 -35.82 22.50 -14.77
CA LEU A 91 -37.19 21.98 -14.50
C LEU A 91 -38.24 23.08 -14.73
N GLU A 92 -39.32 22.77 -15.43
CA GLU A 92 -40.41 23.73 -15.70
C GLU A 92 -41.09 24.34 -14.46
N SER A 93 -40.97 23.67 -13.31
CA SER A 93 -41.45 24.14 -12.01
C SER A 93 -40.38 24.79 -11.13
N SER A 94 -39.21 25.07 -11.67
CA SER A 94 -38.06 25.53 -10.91
C SER A 94 -38.25 26.96 -10.41
N LEU A 95 -37.99 27.14 -9.11
CA LEU A 95 -37.93 28.46 -8.46
C LEU A 95 -36.52 29.03 -8.44
N VAL A 96 -35.58 28.26 -9.04
CA VAL A 96 -34.17 28.63 -9.14
C VAL A 96 -33.93 29.31 -10.49
N MET A 97 -33.48 30.56 -10.47
CA MET A 97 -33.04 31.28 -11.67
C MET A 97 -31.62 31.75 -11.49
N MET A 98 -30.75 31.33 -12.41
CA MET A 98 -29.38 31.80 -12.54
C MET A 98 -28.96 31.90 -13.99
N PRO A 99 -27.98 32.77 -14.35
CA PRO A 99 -27.47 32.83 -15.72
C PRO A 99 -26.87 31.47 -16.14
N ASN A 100 -27.06 31.06 -17.40
CA ASN A 100 -26.51 29.82 -17.94
C ASN A 100 -24.98 29.74 -17.73
N VAL A 101 -24.28 30.87 -17.83
CA VAL A 101 -22.85 30.96 -17.56
C VAL A 101 -22.53 30.57 -16.10
N ALA A 102 -23.30 31.05 -15.14
CA ALA A 102 -23.12 30.70 -13.72
C ALA A 102 -23.47 29.24 -13.44
N ALA A 103 -24.56 28.73 -14.03
CA ALA A 103 -24.97 27.34 -13.91
C ALA A 103 -23.91 26.34 -14.42
N PHE A 104 -23.15 26.74 -15.43
CA PHE A 104 -22.05 25.93 -15.94
C PHE A 104 -20.76 26.08 -15.09
N TRP A 105 -20.34 27.33 -14.83
CA TRP A 105 -19.03 27.57 -14.23
C TRP A 105 -18.96 27.34 -12.71
N LEU A 106 -20.03 27.54 -11.96
CA LEU A 106 -20.02 27.32 -10.50
C LEU A 106 -19.72 25.86 -10.12
N PRO A 107 -20.42 24.86 -10.67
CA PRO A 107 -20.08 23.47 -10.41
C PRO A 107 -18.70 23.09 -10.97
N ALA A 108 -18.37 23.50 -12.20
CA ALA A 108 -17.11 23.15 -12.84
C ALA A 108 -15.89 23.66 -12.05
N LEU A 109 -15.90 24.94 -11.65
CA LEU A 109 -14.80 25.53 -10.86
C LEU A 109 -14.69 24.90 -9.47
N SER A 110 -15.83 24.63 -8.81
CA SER A 110 -15.82 24.00 -7.49
C SER A 110 -15.33 22.56 -7.55
N GLN A 111 -15.66 21.80 -8.61
CA GLN A 111 -15.15 20.46 -8.87
C GLN A 111 -13.63 20.47 -9.10
N LEU A 112 -13.14 21.38 -9.93
CA LEU A 112 -11.71 21.54 -10.17
C LEU A 112 -10.95 21.97 -8.91
N LEU A 113 -11.52 22.84 -8.10
CA LEU A 113 -10.94 23.24 -6.83
C LEU A 113 -10.89 22.07 -5.85
N MET A 114 -11.94 21.24 -5.80
CA MET A 114 -11.99 20.03 -4.99
C MET A 114 -10.88 19.06 -5.42
N LEU A 115 -10.81 18.72 -6.71
CA LEU A 115 -9.82 17.76 -7.23
C LEU A 115 -8.39 18.28 -7.08
N GLY A 116 -8.14 19.55 -7.38
CA GLY A 116 -6.82 20.17 -7.24
C GLY A 116 -6.35 20.23 -5.79
N SER A 117 -7.24 20.59 -4.86
CA SER A 117 -6.91 20.61 -3.43
C SER A 117 -6.73 19.20 -2.84
N LEU A 118 -7.51 18.21 -3.31
CA LEU A 118 -7.34 16.81 -2.93
C LEU A 118 -6.01 16.25 -3.46
N LEU A 119 -5.66 16.56 -4.69
CA LEU A 119 -4.37 16.18 -5.28
C LEU A 119 -3.19 16.81 -4.50
N ALA A 120 -3.27 18.10 -4.21
CA ALA A 120 -2.26 18.79 -3.42
C ALA A 120 -2.14 18.21 -2.01
N TRP A 121 -3.27 17.85 -1.40
CA TRP A 121 -3.27 17.16 -0.11
C TRP A 121 -2.60 15.79 -0.20
N ALA A 122 -2.97 14.96 -1.17
CA ALA A 122 -2.39 13.63 -1.35
C ALA A 122 -0.87 13.68 -1.59
N LEU A 123 -0.39 14.67 -2.36
CA LEU A 123 1.05 14.89 -2.59
C LEU A 123 1.80 15.27 -1.31
N LYS A 124 1.15 16.00 -0.41
CA LYS A 124 1.72 16.34 0.91
C LYS A 124 1.75 15.13 1.83
N GLU A 125 0.72 14.28 1.80
CA GLU A 125 0.68 13.07 2.64
C GLU A 125 1.74 12.02 2.27
N VAL A 126 2.31 12.06 1.07
CA VAL A 126 3.45 11.20 0.71
C VAL A 126 4.65 11.46 1.64
N GLU A 127 4.87 12.70 2.07
CA GLU A 127 5.95 13.05 3.01
C GLU A 127 5.76 12.40 4.40
N LEU A 128 4.50 12.06 4.73
CA LEU A 128 4.19 11.36 5.99
C LEU A 128 4.75 9.94 6.02
N ILE A 129 4.87 9.30 4.86
CA ILE A 129 5.43 7.95 4.74
C ILE A 129 6.89 7.97 5.16
N GLY A 130 7.68 8.90 4.64
CA GLY A 130 9.07 9.09 5.04
C GLY A 130 9.21 9.38 6.54
N ALA A 131 8.34 10.26 7.08
CA ALA A 131 8.34 10.60 8.50
C ALA A 131 7.98 9.41 9.41
N VAL A 132 7.05 8.54 8.99
CA VAL A 132 6.67 7.32 9.73
C VAL A 132 7.78 6.28 9.69
N VAL A 133 8.40 6.09 8.52
CA VAL A 133 9.52 5.13 8.38
C VAL A 133 10.73 5.60 9.18
N ALA A 134 11.07 6.87 9.11
CA ALA A 134 12.18 7.45 9.88
C ALA A 134 11.94 7.31 11.40
N TRP A 135 10.71 7.52 11.86
CA TRP A 135 10.36 7.32 13.27
C TRP A 135 10.43 5.84 13.70
N TRP A 136 10.01 4.91 12.82
CA TRP A 136 10.00 3.48 13.15
C TRP A 136 11.41 2.87 13.17
N ALA A 137 12.31 3.39 12.33
CA ALA A 137 13.67 2.87 12.15
C ALA A 137 14.73 3.52 13.05
N ASP A 138 14.34 4.41 13.96
CA ASP A 138 15.21 5.31 14.73
C ASP A 138 16.10 6.16 13.81
N GLU A 139 15.79 7.42 13.62
CA GLU A 139 16.33 8.30 12.55
C GLU A 139 17.87 8.36 12.50
N ASP A 140 18.54 8.09 13.61
CA ASP A 140 20.01 8.06 13.74
C ASP A 140 20.64 6.77 13.20
N ASP A 141 19.87 5.66 13.08
CA ASP A 141 20.36 4.36 12.61
C ASP A 141 20.16 4.12 11.09
N LEU A 142 19.40 5.00 10.41
CA LEU A 142 19.15 4.86 8.97
C LEU A 142 20.42 5.12 8.16
N ASP A 143 20.91 4.08 7.49
CA ASP A 143 22.02 4.18 6.52
C ASP A 143 21.62 5.03 5.30
N GLY A 144 22.62 5.60 4.63
CA GLY A 144 22.42 6.40 3.41
C GLY A 144 21.64 5.66 2.31
N THR A 145 21.78 4.34 2.23
CA THR A 145 21.04 3.48 1.29
C THR A 145 19.54 3.45 1.61
N GLU A 146 19.17 3.34 2.87
CA GLU A 146 17.77 3.29 3.31
C GLU A 146 17.06 4.62 3.08
N LYS A 147 17.72 5.73 3.36
CA LYS A 147 17.21 7.08 3.04
C LYS A 147 16.97 7.26 1.54
N THR A 148 17.86 6.71 0.70
CA THR A 148 17.69 6.75 -0.75
C THR A 148 16.50 5.90 -1.21
N LEU A 149 16.28 4.72 -0.62
CA LEU A 149 15.12 3.87 -0.93
C LEU A 149 13.79 4.53 -0.54
N ILE A 150 13.73 5.18 0.62
CA ILE A 150 12.55 5.92 1.06
C ILE A 150 12.24 7.05 0.06
N SER A 151 13.25 7.84 -0.30
CA SER A 151 13.10 8.93 -1.26
C SER A 151 12.67 8.45 -2.65
N ALA A 152 13.19 7.30 -3.10
CA ALA A 152 12.77 6.67 -4.35
C ALA A 152 11.29 6.21 -4.29
N LEU A 153 10.87 5.60 -3.19
CA LEU A 153 9.48 5.19 -2.97
C LEU A 153 8.53 6.40 -2.97
N GLU A 154 8.89 7.47 -2.26
CA GLU A 154 8.13 8.72 -2.28
C GLU A 154 7.99 9.28 -3.69
N SER A 155 9.07 9.26 -4.47
CA SER A 155 9.08 9.76 -5.85
C SER A 155 8.14 8.97 -6.75
N VAL A 156 8.13 7.64 -6.62
CA VAL A 156 7.22 6.75 -7.36
C VAL A 156 5.76 7.02 -6.96
N LEU A 157 5.48 7.16 -5.67
CA LEU A 157 4.13 7.46 -5.18
C LEU A 157 3.64 8.83 -5.66
N ARG A 158 4.49 9.86 -5.60
CA ARG A 158 4.16 11.20 -6.14
C ARG A 158 3.85 11.13 -7.63
N PHE A 159 4.65 10.39 -8.40
CA PHE A 159 4.42 10.20 -9.83
C PHE A 159 3.05 9.54 -10.11
N LEU A 160 2.70 8.47 -9.37
CA LEU A 160 1.41 7.81 -9.50
C LEU A 160 0.24 8.75 -9.12
N ILE A 161 0.36 9.48 -8.01
CA ILE A 161 -0.66 10.43 -7.56
C ILE A 161 -0.89 11.52 -8.61
N VAL A 162 0.17 12.06 -9.22
CA VAL A 162 0.06 13.07 -10.28
C VAL A 162 -0.65 12.51 -11.50
N ILE A 163 -0.31 11.30 -11.95
CA ILE A 163 -0.96 10.68 -13.11
C ILE A 163 -2.45 10.46 -12.84
N PHE A 164 -2.79 9.80 -11.72
CA PHE A 164 -4.19 9.53 -11.38
C PHE A 164 -4.97 10.83 -11.12
N GLY A 165 -4.36 11.81 -10.46
CA GLY A 165 -4.97 13.11 -10.23
C GLY A 165 -5.23 13.88 -11.53
N ALA A 166 -4.27 13.86 -12.47
CA ALA A 166 -4.45 14.46 -13.78
C ALA A 166 -5.57 13.78 -14.58
N MET A 167 -5.70 12.45 -14.48
CA MET A 167 -6.81 11.72 -15.09
C MET A 167 -8.16 12.11 -14.50
N LEU A 168 -8.26 12.26 -13.18
CA LEU A 168 -9.50 12.70 -12.53
C LEU A 168 -9.90 14.11 -12.96
N ILE A 169 -8.92 15.02 -13.06
CA ILE A 169 -9.14 16.39 -13.53
C ILE A 169 -9.56 16.38 -15.00
N ALA A 170 -8.90 15.59 -15.85
CA ALA A 170 -9.26 15.47 -17.27
C ALA A 170 -10.68 14.90 -17.44
N ASN A 171 -11.06 13.91 -16.61
CA ASN A 171 -12.43 13.39 -16.59
C ASN A 171 -13.47 14.47 -16.19
N ALA A 172 -13.13 15.30 -15.21
CA ALA A 172 -13.98 16.40 -14.77
C ALA A 172 -14.15 17.50 -15.85
N LEU A 173 -13.24 17.55 -16.80
CA LEU A 173 -13.28 18.43 -17.98
C LEU A 173 -13.87 17.76 -19.23
N ASP A 174 -14.55 16.60 -19.05
CA ASP A 174 -15.16 15.79 -20.11
C ASP A 174 -14.20 15.31 -21.21
N PHE A 175 -12.89 15.20 -20.90
CA PHE A 175 -11.95 14.57 -21.83
C PHE A 175 -12.21 13.07 -21.93
N ASN A 176 -12.17 12.54 -23.14
CA ASN A 176 -12.30 11.10 -23.36
C ASN A 176 -11.03 10.37 -22.91
N LEU A 177 -11.10 9.73 -21.75
CA LEU A 177 -9.98 9.01 -21.16
C LEU A 177 -9.79 7.59 -21.72
N ALA A 178 -10.69 7.08 -22.55
CA ALA A 178 -10.65 5.68 -23.00
C ALA A 178 -9.32 5.34 -23.69
N THR A 179 -8.83 6.19 -24.57
CA THR A 179 -7.54 6.01 -25.27
C THR A 179 -6.36 6.10 -24.30
N LEU A 180 -6.40 7.00 -23.35
CA LEU A 180 -5.36 7.18 -22.35
C LEU A 180 -5.27 5.93 -21.42
N ILE A 181 -6.43 5.48 -20.94
CA ILE A 181 -6.53 4.27 -20.09
C ILE A 181 -6.05 3.04 -20.85
N ALA A 182 -6.42 2.89 -22.12
CA ALA A 182 -5.96 1.78 -22.97
C ALA A 182 -4.43 1.78 -23.12
N GLY A 183 -3.84 2.94 -23.40
CA GLY A 183 -2.38 3.08 -23.51
C GLY A 183 -1.66 2.81 -22.19
N MET A 184 -2.18 3.32 -21.07
CA MET A 184 -1.66 3.05 -19.75
C MET A 184 -1.81 1.57 -19.34
N GLY A 185 -2.88 0.90 -19.78
CA GLY A 185 -3.10 -0.52 -19.56
C GLY A 185 -1.99 -1.37 -20.19
N ILE A 186 -1.61 -1.09 -21.43
CA ILE A 186 -0.51 -1.78 -22.12
C ILE A 186 0.82 -1.51 -21.42
N SER A 187 1.11 -0.24 -21.09
CA SER A 187 2.33 0.13 -20.37
C SER A 187 2.39 -0.49 -18.96
N GLY A 188 1.24 -0.55 -18.26
CA GLY A 188 1.09 -1.20 -16.96
C GLY A 188 1.34 -2.70 -17.01
N LEU A 189 0.87 -3.37 -18.09
CA LEU A 189 1.15 -4.79 -18.29
C LEU A 189 2.64 -5.04 -18.51
N ALA A 190 3.32 -4.21 -19.29
CA ALA A 190 4.76 -4.33 -19.50
C ALA A 190 5.53 -4.13 -18.18
N LEU A 191 5.14 -3.14 -17.38
CA LEU A 191 5.74 -2.90 -16.06
C LEU A 191 5.46 -4.05 -15.08
N ALA A 192 4.23 -4.61 -15.08
CA ALA A 192 3.87 -5.74 -14.25
C ALA A 192 4.69 -7.00 -14.59
N LEU A 193 4.94 -7.24 -15.89
CA LEU A 193 5.81 -8.33 -16.34
C LEU A 193 7.27 -8.12 -15.92
N ALA A 194 7.76 -6.88 -15.98
CA ALA A 194 9.11 -6.54 -15.53
C ALA A 194 9.26 -6.69 -13.99
N ALA A 195 8.22 -6.39 -13.21
CA ALA A 195 8.22 -6.47 -11.75
C ALA A 195 7.88 -7.87 -11.21
N LYS A 196 7.45 -8.80 -12.05
CA LYS A 196 6.93 -10.13 -11.68
C LYS A 196 7.85 -10.89 -10.73
N ASP A 197 9.14 -10.95 -11.02
CA ASP A 197 10.09 -11.72 -10.22
C ASP A 197 10.31 -11.09 -8.84
N THR A 198 10.32 -9.77 -8.74
CA THR A 198 10.43 -9.06 -7.45
C THR A 198 9.22 -9.33 -6.57
N ILE A 199 8.03 -9.23 -7.17
CA ILE A 199 6.75 -9.49 -6.49
C ILE A 199 6.66 -10.96 -6.05
N SER A 200 7.08 -11.91 -6.91
CA SER A 200 7.10 -13.34 -6.59
C SER A 200 8.01 -13.66 -5.40
N ASN A 201 9.20 -13.04 -5.33
CA ASN A 201 10.11 -13.23 -4.21
C ASN A 201 9.57 -12.64 -2.90
N PHE A 202 8.94 -11.47 -2.97
CA PHE A 202 8.30 -10.85 -1.81
C PHE A 202 7.17 -11.72 -1.24
N PHE A 203 6.28 -12.23 -2.08
CA PHE A 203 5.25 -13.18 -1.65
C PHE A 203 5.85 -14.51 -1.18
N GLY A 204 6.96 -14.95 -1.78
CA GLY A 204 7.73 -16.10 -1.30
C GLY A 204 8.20 -15.92 0.15
N ALA A 205 8.75 -14.77 0.50
CA ALA A 205 9.13 -14.45 1.88
C ALA A 205 7.93 -14.52 2.83
N ILE A 206 6.80 -13.90 2.45
CA ILE A 206 5.57 -13.92 3.26
C ILE A 206 5.10 -15.35 3.49
N THR A 207 5.09 -16.20 2.45
CA THR A 207 4.70 -17.60 2.55
C THR A 207 5.61 -18.37 3.52
N VAL A 208 6.93 -18.19 3.41
CA VAL A 208 7.89 -18.83 4.32
C VAL A 208 7.67 -18.39 5.78
N LEU A 209 7.38 -17.11 6.01
CA LEU A 209 7.15 -16.57 7.36
C LEU A 209 5.82 -17.05 7.97
N ILE A 210 4.77 -17.22 7.16
CA ILE A 210 3.44 -17.67 7.62
C ILE A 210 3.44 -19.20 7.82
N ASP A 211 3.81 -19.97 6.80
CA ASP A 211 3.72 -21.44 6.79
C ASP A 211 4.86 -22.10 7.57
N ARG A 212 5.97 -21.39 7.74
CA ARG A 212 7.16 -21.82 8.48
C ARG A 212 7.63 -23.23 8.10
N PRO A 213 7.85 -23.53 6.81
CA PRO A 213 8.41 -24.82 6.41
C PRO A 213 9.79 -25.05 7.04
N PHE A 214 10.56 -23.99 7.22
CA PHE A 214 11.82 -23.93 7.94
C PHE A 214 11.94 -22.60 8.70
N LYS A 215 12.90 -22.50 9.62
CA LYS A 215 13.22 -21.31 10.42
C LYS A 215 14.70 -20.98 10.30
N VAL A 216 15.09 -19.79 10.76
CA VAL A 216 16.49 -19.43 10.97
C VAL A 216 17.11 -20.41 11.96
N GLY A 217 18.28 -20.95 11.61
CA GLY A 217 18.98 -22.01 12.34
C GLY A 217 18.65 -23.42 11.88
N ASP A 218 17.62 -23.65 11.05
CA ASP A 218 17.33 -24.97 10.49
C ASP A 218 18.32 -25.31 9.36
N TRP A 219 18.79 -26.57 9.37
CA TRP A 219 19.56 -27.11 8.23
C TRP A 219 18.59 -27.61 7.16
N ILE A 220 18.64 -27.05 5.97
CA ILE A 220 17.77 -27.39 4.85
C ILE A 220 18.55 -27.89 3.65
N LEU A 221 17.93 -28.79 2.90
CA LEU A 221 18.39 -29.25 1.58
C LEU A 221 17.34 -28.86 0.52
N THR A 222 17.77 -28.15 -0.49
CA THR A 222 17.02 -27.90 -1.71
C THR A 222 17.61 -28.70 -2.85
N LYS A 223 17.01 -28.65 -4.04
CA LYS A 223 17.44 -29.44 -5.21
C LYS A 223 18.96 -29.39 -5.48
N ASN A 224 19.63 -28.28 -5.21
CA ASN A 224 21.04 -28.06 -5.57
C ASN A 224 21.89 -27.47 -4.44
N VAL A 225 21.31 -27.20 -3.26
CA VAL A 225 21.98 -26.47 -2.19
C VAL A 225 21.56 -27.03 -0.85
N GLU A 226 22.55 -27.23 0.01
CA GLU A 226 22.39 -27.66 1.40
C GLU A 226 23.09 -26.67 2.32
N GLY A 227 22.43 -26.31 3.43
CA GLY A 227 23.01 -25.41 4.40
C GLY A 227 22.07 -25.00 5.53
N GLU A 228 22.63 -24.30 6.50
CA GLU A 228 21.89 -23.70 7.62
C GLU A 228 21.30 -22.35 7.20
N VAL A 229 20.02 -22.14 7.51
CA VAL A 229 19.32 -20.87 7.26
C VAL A 229 19.86 -19.80 8.22
N MET A 230 20.56 -18.82 7.68
CA MET A 230 21.12 -17.69 8.44
C MET A 230 20.12 -16.57 8.63
N GLU A 231 19.44 -16.22 7.52
CA GLU A 231 18.52 -15.08 7.47
C GLU A 231 17.46 -15.31 6.39
N ILE A 232 16.24 -14.84 6.67
CA ILE A 232 15.14 -14.80 5.72
C ILE A 232 14.81 -13.33 5.46
N GLY A 233 15.35 -12.79 4.35
CA GLY A 233 15.09 -11.42 3.91
C GLY A 233 13.82 -11.32 3.06
N LEU A 234 13.45 -10.08 2.65
CA LEU A 234 12.25 -9.81 1.83
C LEU A 234 12.31 -10.43 0.43
N ARG A 235 13.49 -10.60 -0.13
CA ARG A 235 13.68 -11.14 -1.49
C ARG A 235 14.40 -12.47 -1.49
N THR A 236 15.37 -12.65 -0.60
CA THR A 236 16.31 -13.75 -0.61
C THR A 236 16.49 -14.31 0.79
N THR A 237 16.76 -15.61 0.85
CA THR A 237 17.18 -16.32 2.06
C THR A 237 18.66 -16.64 1.95
N LEU A 238 19.43 -16.42 3.01
CA LEU A 238 20.84 -16.71 3.11
C LEU A 238 21.04 -18.08 3.77
N LEU A 239 21.82 -18.95 3.12
CA LEU A 239 22.22 -20.25 3.66
C LEU A 239 23.72 -20.31 3.87
N ARG A 240 24.17 -20.85 4.98
CA ARG A 240 25.57 -21.18 5.26
C ARG A 240 25.80 -22.65 4.98
N THR A 241 26.70 -22.95 4.07
CA THR A 241 27.05 -24.34 3.70
C THR A 241 28.00 -24.97 4.72
N SER A 242 28.22 -26.29 4.62
CA SER A 242 29.22 -27.00 5.41
C SER A 242 30.67 -26.53 5.15
N ALA A 243 30.93 -25.87 4.03
CA ALA A 243 32.21 -25.25 3.70
C ALA A 243 32.36 -23.81 4.23
N ASP A 244 31.44 -23.37 5.11
CA ASP A 244 31.37 -22.00 5.66
C ASP A 244 31.17 -20.89 4.61
N THR A 245 30.63 -21.23 3.45
CA THR A 245 30.27 -20.28 2.40
C THR A 245 28.81 -19.86 2.53
N ILE A 246 28.49 -18.62 2.10
CA ILE A 246 27.11 -18.12 2.11
C ILE A 246 26.55 -18.23 0.69
N ILE A 247 25.38 -18.87 0.60
CA ILE A 247 24.60 -18.97 -0.63
C ILE A 247 23.33 -18.16 -0.49
N THR A 248 23.06 -17.32 -1.49
CA THR A 248 21.84 -16.50 -1.55
C THR A 248 20.82 -17.16 -2.46
N LEU A 249 19.67 -17.52 -1.92
CA LEU A 249 18.57 -18.14 -2.69
C LEU A 249 17.37 -17.20 -2.78
N PRO A 250 16.78 -17.00 -3.99
CA PRO A 250 15.53 -16.29 -4.14
C PRO A 250 14.40 -17.01 -3.40
N ASN A 251 13.59 -16.27 -2.63
CA ASN A 251 12.50 -16.84 -1.83
C ASN A 251 11.44 -17.55 -2.68
N ALA A 252 11.16 -17.04 -3.88
CA ALA A 252 10.25 -17.68 -4.84
C ALA A 252 10.69 -19.11 -5.18
N ASN A 253 12.01 -19.36 -5.26
CA ASN A 253 12.52 -20.70 -5.54
C ASN A 253 12.28 -21.67 -4.37
N LEU A 254 12.42 -21.17 -3.13
CA LEU A 254 12.21 -21.96 -1.92
C LEU A 254 10.76 -22.38 -1.71
N VAL A 255 9.81 -21.57 -2.19
CA VAL A 255 8.37 -21.88 -2.12
C VAL A 255 7.95 -22.82 -3.26
N ASN A 256 8.55 -22.67 -4.45
CA ASN A 256 8.18 -23.43 -5.64
C ASN A 256 8.92 -24.77 -5.79
N GLN A 257 9.88 -25.09 -4.92
CA GLN A 257 10.66 -26.31 -4.94
C GLN A 257 10.45 -27.11 -3.65
N ALA A 258 10.76 -28.41 -3.74
CA ALA A 258 10.81 -29.25 -2.54
C ALA A 258 11.99 -28.80 -1.65
N VAL A 259 11.71 -28.61 -0.38
CA VAL A 259 12.70 -28.29 0.65
C VAL A 259 12.64 -29.39 1.72
N GLU A 260 13.75 -30.07 1.92
CA GLU A 260 13.91 -31.01 3.04
C GLU A 260 14.45 -30.25 4.25
N ASN A 261 13.72 -30.30 5.36
CA ASN A 261 14.13 -29.66 6.61
C ASN A 261 14.73 -30.69 7.56
N TYR A 262 16.04 -30.67 7.72
CA TYR A 262 16.77 -31.56 8.61
C TYR A 262 16.63 -31.18 10.08
N GLY A 263 16.25 -29.95 10.41
CA GLY A 263 15.93 -29.52 11.75
C GLY A 263 14.64 -30.15 12.32
N LYS A 264 13.72 -30.61 11.44
CA LYS A 264 12.45 -31.24 11.83
C LYS A 264 12.48 -32.77 11.78
N ARG A 265 13.66 -33.40 11.66
CA ARG A 265 13.80 -34.84 11.66
C ARG A 265 13.37 -35.44 12.99
N ARG A 266 12.63 -36.55 12.95
CA ARG A 266 12.35 -37.38 14.12
C ARG A 266 13.52 -38.30 14.44
N TRP A 267 14.17 -38.81 13.40
CA TRP A 267 15.21 -39.85 13.52
C TRP A 267 16.39 -39.46 12.64
N ARG A 268 17.60 -39.74 13.13
CA ARG A 268 18.81 -39.72 12.29
C ARG A 268 19.04 -41.11 11.76
N ARG A 269 18.98 -41.29 10.45
CA ARG A 269 19.38 -42.52 9.82
C ARG A 269 20.90 -42.56 9.76
N TYR A 270 21.49 -43.49 10.46
CA TYR A 270 22.92 -43.83 10.37
C TYR A 270 23.06 -45.11 9.56
N GLN A 271 23.75 -45.10 8.42
CA GLN A 271 23.88 -46.23 7.51
C GLN A 271 25.35 -46.34 7.09
N PRO A 272 26.23 -46.89 7.93
CA PRO A 272 27.61 -47.12 7.62
C PRO A 272 27.74 -48.33 6.68
N SER A 273 28.76 -48.30 5.82
CA SER A 273 29.16 -49.45 5.01
C SER A 273 30.44 -50.04 5.59
N PHE A 274 30.41 -51.33 5.94
CA PHE A 274 31.60 -52.03 6.41
C PHE A 274 32.14 -52.88 5.25
N HIS A 275 33.44 -52.84 5.05
CA HIS A 275 34.14 -53.65 4.07
C HIS A 275 34.89 -54.72 4.77
N PHE A 276 34.67 -55.97 4.36
CA PHE A 276 35.40 -57.15 4.84
C PHE A 276 36.37 -57.61 3.78
N ASP A 277 37.50 -58.21 4.20
CA ASP A 277 38.39 -58.89 3.28
C ASP A 277 37.67 -60.07 2.63
N ILE A 278 37.95 -60.37 1.37
CA ILE A 278 37.29 -61.42 0.61
C ILE A 278 37.59 -62.84 1.19
N ASP A 279 38.69 -62.96 1.90
CA ASP A 279 39.12 -64.19 2.58
C ASP A 279 38.59 -64.32 4.03
N SER A 280 37.74 -63.38 4.46
CA SER A 280 37.17 -63.43 5.82
C SER A 280 36.21 -64.63 5.95
N SER A 281 36.40 -65.44 6.99
CA SER A 281 35.49 -66.56 7.22
C SER A 281 34.09 -66.07 7.57
N PRO A 282 33.03 -66.84 7.16
CA PRO A 282 31.62 -66.48 7.48
C PRO A 282 31.36 -66.29 8.97
N ASP A 283 32.06 -67.05 9.80
CA ASP A 283 31.90 -66.95 11.26
C ASP A 283 32.39 -65.62 11.84
N ILE A 284 33.47 -65.05 11.27
CA ILE A 284 33.96 -63.73 11.67
C ILE A 284 32.96 -62.64 11.32
N VAL A 285 32.38 -62.72 10.12
CA VAL A 285 31.38 -61.75 9.68
C VAL A 285 30.12 -61.83 10.57
N GLN A 286 29.68 -63.04 10.89
CA GLN A 286 28.52 -63.28 11.74
C GLN A 286 28.78 -62.74 13.18
N THR A 287 29.95 -63.00 13.73
CA THR A 287 30.33 -62.50 15.08
C THR A 287 30.35 -60.96 15.09
N PHE A 288 30.96 -60.35 14.06
CA PHE A 288 30.97 -58.89 13.94
C PHE A 288 29.55 -58.27 13.87
N CYS A 289 28.65 -58.88 13.07
CA CYS A 289 27.27 -58.44 13.01
C CYS A 289 26.53 -58.54 14.36
N ASN A 290 26.76 -59.65 15.08
CA ASN A 290 26.17 -59.85 16.41
C ASN A 290 26.72 -58.86 17.46
N ASP A 291 27.99 -58.54 17.40
CA ASP A 291 28.61 -57.55 18.32
C ASP A 291 28.09 -56.13 18.02
N ILE A 292 27.98 -55.76 16.77
CA ILE A 292 27.35 -54.46 16.39
C ILE A 292 25.90 -54.41 16.85
N LEU A 293 25.11 -55.46 16.65
CA LEU A 293 23.73 -55.53 17.06
C LEU A 293 23.61 -55.37 18.58
N LYS A 294 24.51 -55.99 19.32
CA LYS A 294 24.58 -55.85 20.79
C LYS A 294 24.89 -54.42 21.20
N ILE A 295 25.89 -53.77 20.57
CA ILE A 295 26.23 -52.35 20.84
C ILE A 295 25.03 -51.46 20.57
N ILE A 296 24.28 -51.70 19.49
CA ILE A 296 23.12 -50.87 19.11
C ILE A 296 22.00 -51.06 20.16
N VAL A 297 21.70 -52.29 20.56
CA VAL A 297 20.65 -52.61 21.53
C VAL A 297 20.99 -52.07 22.95
N ASP A 298 22.26 -52.14 23.33
CA ASP A 298 22.72 -51.65 24.63
C ASP A 298 22.82 -50.11 24.67
N ASN A 299 22.73 -49.41 23.55
CA ASN A 299 22.78 -47.97 23.49
C ASN A 299 21.41 -47.36 23.78
N SER A 300 21.31 -46.61 24.89
CA SER A 300 20.07 -45.95 25.32
C SER A 300 19.54 -44.85 24.38
N GLN A 301 20.28 -44.51 23.32
CA GLN A 301 19.91 -43.48 22.35
C GLN A 301 19.43 -44.04 20.98
N THR A 302 19.33 -45.33 20.81
CA THR A 302 18.83 -45.99 19.62
C THR A 302 17.38 -46.40 19.70
#